data_34905358b9a6762d5286ae8022384e90
#
_entry.id   34905358b9a6762d5286ae8022384e90
#
_cell.length_a   1.000
_cell.length_b   1.000
_cell.length_c   1.000
_cell.angle_alpha   90.00
_cell.angle_beta   90.00
_cell.angle_gamma   90.00
#
_symmetry.space_group_name_H-M   'P 1'
#
loop_
_entity.id
_entity.type
_entity.pdbx_description
1 polymer ?
#
loop_
_entity_poly.entity_id
_entity_poly.type
_entity_poly.pdbx_seq_one_letter_code
_entity_poly.pdbx_strand_id
1 'polypeptide(L)'
;MSFADAMREEGRFTRTENGAVALNTSGDARLDLFGTIGSLREADENRITTLFAEAYAQDKLFATKIAFYARDIRGGLGERKTFRTIIRYMAEKHPEALRPNLDLVGVFGRYDDLYELIGTPLEDDMWAAMKKQFEEDLQNLNAGNAISLLAKWIKTADASSSATRKLGILTAQKLGYPVYNFKRIVRSMRKQIGVVESLMSAGRWDEIKYPEVPSRAMMIYRKAFMKHDAERFGEFINKAEKGEVKINASTLFPYDIVEKILYGRESNKVLEAQWKALPDYVEKGTNALVMADVSGSMRGRPMATSIGLAIYFAERNVGAYHNLFMTFSDRPETVILRGETLEQKIRNVSRANWDGNTDLKAAFERVLEIAKKHNTPQEEMPKAIVVISDMEIDYCGNREWSFYDKMANKFRKAGYVIPNIIFWNVNSRHDVFHADHNRKGVQLASGQSVMVFKQILQNLGYNPVEAMENTINSERYDCVTVE
;
A
#
# COMPACT_ATOMS: atom_id res chain seq x y z
N MET A 1 -2.98 -1.52 39.09
CA MET A 1 -3.23 -0.32 38.28
C MET A 1 -3.46 0.84 39.22
N SER A 2 -2.71 1.94 39.12
CA SER A 2 -2.95 3.15 39.92
C SER A 2 -4.21 3.87 39.40
N PHE A 3 -4.81 4.75 40.23
CA PHE A 3 -5.97 5.55 39.77
C PHE A 3 -5.59 6.46 38.58
N ALA A 4 -4.36 6.97 38.55
CA ALA A 4 -3.84 7.77 37.43
C ALA A 4 -3.75 6.92 36.13
N ASP A 5 -3.39 5.65 36.24
CA ASP A 5 -3.35 4.74 35.07
C ASP A 5 -4.76 4.44 34.59
N ALA A 6 -5.72 4.22 35.51
CA ALA A 6 -7.12 4.04 35.17
C ALA A 6 -7.71 5.28 34.46
N MET A 7 -7.36 6.50 34.92
CA MET A 7 -7.79 7.75 34.26
C MET A 7 -7.18 7.89 32.85
N ARG A 8 -5.92 7.50 32.65
CA ARG A 8 -5.29 7.50 31.33
C ARG A 8 -5.95 6.50 30.40
N GLU A 9 -6.29 5.31 30.92
CA GLU A 9 -6.96 4.28 30.14
C GLU A 9 -8.36 4.72 29.72
N GLU A 10 -9.14 5.33 30.61
CA GLU A 10 -10.45 5.93 30.26
C GLU A 10 -10.30 7.05 29.20
N GLY A 11 -9.25 7.85 29.25
CA GLY A 11 -8.98 8.92 28.27
C GLY A 11 -8.61 8.41 26.88
N ARG A 12 -8.32 7.11 26.70
CA ARG A 12 -8.04 6.49 25.40
C ARG A 12 -9.29 6.13 24.61
N PHE A 13 -10.45 6.11 25.24
CA PHE A 13 -11.69 5.76 24.55
C PHE A 13 -12.20 6.89 23.66
N THR A 14 -12.60 6.55 22.46
CA THR A 14 -13.23 7.42 21.47
C THR A 14 -14.39 6.69 20.81
N ARG A 15 -14.98 7.31 19.80
CA ARG A 15 -16.00 6.69 18.95
C ARG A 15 -15.65 6.89 17.48
N THR A 16 -15.97 5.90 16.67
CA THR A 16 -16.01 6.03 15.22
C THR A 16 -17.07 7.05 14.80
N GLU A 17 -17.03 7.53 13.56
CA GLU A 17 -18.12 8.37 13.00
C GLU A 17 -19.48 7.70 13.15
N ASN A 18 -19.53 6.37 13.02
CA ASN A 18 -20.75 5.59 13.11
C ASN A 18 -21.08 5.14 14.56
N GLY A 19 -20.38 5.67 15.55
CA GLY A 19 -20.68 5.57 16.97
C GLY A 19 -20.16 4.34 17.69
N ALA A 20 -19.41 3.42 17.03
CA ALA A 20 -18.75 2.33 17.74
C ALA A 20 -17.71 2.83 18.73
N VAL A 21 -17.55 2.12 19.85
CA VAL A 21 -16.46 2.39 20.79
C VAL A 21 -15.15 1.93 20.18
N ALA A 22 -14.18 2.82 20.16
CA ALA A 22 -12.82 2.62 19.67
C ALA A 22 -11.80 3.25 20.63
N LEU A 23 -10.54 3.10 20.34
CA LEU A 23 -9.44 3.78 21.02
C LEU A 23 -8.94 4.92 20.12
N ASN A 24 -8.52 6.04 20.70
CA ASN A 24 -7.83 7.11 19.98
C ASN A 24 -6.33 6.83 19.83
N THR A 25 -5.79 5.86 20.57
CA THR A 25 -4.43 5.33 20.48
C THR A 25 -4.41 3.86 20.89
N SER A 26 -3.60 3.05 20.24
CA SER A 26 -3.36 1.65 20.64
C SER A 26 -2.60 1.55 21.97
N GLY A 27 -1.98 2.66 22.42
CA GLY A 27 -1.09 2.74 23.58
C GLY A 27 0.39 2.55 23.23
N ASP A 28 0.73 2.45 21.95
CA ASP A 28 2.09 2.50 21.40
C ASP A 28 2.09 3.42 20.17
N ALA A 29 2.74 4.57 20.24
CA ALA A 29 2.73 5.56 19.17
C ALA A 29 3.38 5.04 17.86
N ARG A 30 4.33 4.10 17.95
CA ARG A 30 4.92 3.44 16.77
C ARG A 30 3.87 2.60 16.06
N LEU A 31 3.04 1.89 16.83
CA LEU A 31 1.94 1.08 16.29
C LEU A 31 0.83 1.96 15.72
N ASP A 32 0.53 3.08 16.35
CA ASP A 32 -0.46 4.04 15.85
C ASP A 32 -0.03 4.58 14.48
N LEU A 33 1.24 4.95 14.33
CA LEU A 33 1.82 5.34 13.05
C LEU A 33 1.77 4.18 12.03
N PHE A 34 2.24 2.99 12.40
CA PHE A 34 2.29 1.81 11.52
C PHE A 34 0.89 1.40 11.03
N GLY A 35 -0.08 1.36 11.96
CA GLY A 35 -1.47 0.97 11.67
C GLY A 35 -2.25 1.98 10.83
N THR A 36 -1.72 3.20 10.63
CA THR A 36 -2.42 4.27 9.88
C THR A 36 -1.64 4.79 8.68
N ILE A 37 -0.32 4.76 8.68
CA ILE A 37 0.53 5.45 7.70
C ILE A 37 0.21 5.14 6.24
N GLY A 38 -0.24 3.92 5.94
CA GLY A 38 -0.64 3.49 4.60
C GLY A 38 -2.01 4.00 4.14
N SER A 39 -2.80 4.55 5.06
CA SER A 39 -4.17 5.03 4.82
C SER A 39 -4.32 6.56 4.90
N LEU A 40 -3.20 7.31 5.07
CA LEU A 40 -3.17 8.76 5.25
C LEU A 40 -3.07 9.57 3.95
N ARG A 41 -3.43 9.00 2.79
CA ARG A 41 -3.29 9.69 1.49
C ARG A 41 -4.07 11.00 1.39
N GLU A 42 -5.27 11.02 1.98
CA GLU A 42 -6.16 12.19 1.98
C GLU A 42 -6.03 13.03 3.25
N ALA A 43 -5.24 12.58 4.23
CA ALA A 43 -5.00 13.30 5.47
C ALA A 43 -4.27 14.63 5.22
N ASP A 44 -4.50 15.62 6.09
CA ASP A 44 -3.72 16.84 6.11
C ASP A 44 -2.28 16.59 6.62
N GLU A 45 -1.39 17.53 6.33
CA GLU A 45 0.02 17.39 6.66
C GLU A 45 0.26 17.42 8.19
N ASN A 46 -0.54 18.16 8.94
CA ASN A 46 -0.40 18.25 10.38
C ASN A 46 -0.67 16.92 11.04
N ARG A 47 -1.73 16.21 10.62
CA ARG A 47 -2.03 14.88 11.15
C ARG A 47 -0.91 13.89 10.86
N ILE A 48 -0.38 13.90 9.62
CA ILE A 48 0.75 13.02 9.24
C ILE A 48 1.97 13.30 10.11
N THR A 49 2.31 14.57 10.29
CA THR A 49 3.50 14.96 11.08
C THR A 49 3.31 14.74 12.57
N THR A 50 2.10 14.90 13.12
CA THR A 50 1.80 14.62 14.53
C THR A 50 2.00 13.14 14.85
N LEU A 51 1.38 12.24 14.07
CA LEU A 51 1.54 10.79 14.25
C LEU A 51 3.02 10.36 14.13
N PHE A 52 3.74 10.93 13.16
CA PHE A 52 5.18 10.66 13.04
C PHE A 52 5.97 11.19 14.23
N ALA A 53 5.69 12.41 14.70
CA ALA A 53 6.40 13.03 15.81
C ALA A 53 6.22 12.25 17.12
N GLU A 54 5.01 11.77 17.39
CA GLU A 54 4.73 10.94 18.57
C GLU A 54 5.48 9.61 18.51
N ALA A 55 5.47 8.93 17.37
CA ALA A 55 6.24 7.70 17.16
C ALA A 55 7.76 7.96 17.27
N TYR A 56 8.24 9.07 16.69
CA TYR A 56 9.66 9.47 16.75
C TYR A 56 10.11 9.81 18.18
N ALA A 57 9.26 10.44 18.96
CA ALA A 57 9.54 10.71 20.38
C ALA A 57 9.65 9.42 21.20
N GLN A 58 8.92 8.38 20.84
CA GLN A 58 8.99 7.08 21.50
C GLN A 58 10.21 6.26 21.06
N ASP A 59 10.48 6.19 19.76
CA ASP A 59 11.62 5.46 19.19
C ASP A 59 12.02 6.09 17.83
N LYS A 60 13.11 6.84 17.82
CA LYS A 60 13.62 7.58 16.65
C LYS A 60 13.91 6.68 15.46
N LEU A 61 14.67 5.59 15.70
CA LEU A 61 15.07 4.67 14.64
C LEU A 61 13.87 3.93 14.07
N PHE A 62 13.01 3.44 14.95
CA PHE A 62 11.86 2.66 14.54
C PHE A 62 10.86 3.51 13.72
N ALA A 63 10.56 4.73 14.16
CA ALA A 63 9.70 5.66 13.41
C ALA A 63 10.30 6.01 12.05
N THR A 64 11.63 6.19 11.96
CA THR A 64 12.32 6.44 10.68
C THR A 64 12.20 5.21 9.76
N LYS A 65 12.41 4.00 10.28
CA LYS A 65 12.19 2.75 9.52
C LYS A 65 10.73 2.64 9.02
N ILE A 66 9.72 2.99 9.84
CA ILE A 66 8.31 3.02 9.42
C ILE A 66 8.10 4.00 8.25
N ALA A 67 8.75 5.17 8.25
CA ALA A 67 8.64 6.11 7.14
C ALA A 67 9.21 5.52 5.83
N PHE A 68 10.36 4.86 5.87
CA PHE A 68 10.93 4.18 4.69
C PHE A 68 10.10 2.98 4.24
N TYR A 69 9.56 2.19 5.18
CA TYR A 69 8.59 1.13 4.90
C TYR A 69 7.34 1.67 4.19
N ALA A 70 6.80 2.80 4.66
CA ALA A 70 5.66 3.43 4.00
C ALA A 70 5.96 3.81 2.55
N ARG A 71 7.20 4.24 2.24
CA ARG A 71 7.60 4.64 0.89
C ARG A 71 7.94 3.48 -0.02
N ASP A 72 8.42 2.39 0.51
CA ASP A 72 8.94 1.27 -0.25
C ASP A 72 7.88 0.65 -1.15
N ILE A 73 8.07 0.79 -2.47
CA ILE A 73 7.15 0.25 -3.49
C ILE A 73 7.33 -1.26 -3.70
N ARG A 74 8.44 -1.85 -3.26
CA ARG A 74 8.78 -3.25 -3.50
C ARG A 74 8.54 -4.16 -2.31
N GLY A 75 8.76 -3.65 -1.09
CA GLY A 75 8.64 -4.43 0.14
C GLY A 75 7.71 -3.81 1.18
N GLY A 76 7.09 -2.67 0.89
CA GLY A 76 6.24 -1.93 1.80
C GLY A 76 4.95 -1.42 1.15
N LEU A 77 4.56 -0.18 1.50
CA LEU A 77 3.23 0.35 1.19
C LEU A 77 3.18 1.19 -0.10
N GLY A 78 4.30 1.73 -0.59
CA GLY A 78 4.37 2.57 -1.78
C GLY A 78 3.73 3.96 -1.63
N GLU A 79 3.63 4.46 -0.40
CA GLU A 79 3.00 5.75 -0.10
C GLU A 79 3.95 6.91 -0.41
N ARG A 80 3.55 7.79 -1.33
CA ARG A 80 4.41 8.89 -1.77
C ARG A 80 4.15 10.19 -1.03
N LYS A 81 2.89 10.63 -0.93
CA LYS A 81 2.55 11.89 -0.27
C LYS A 81 2.97 11.86 1.18
N THR A 82 2.54 10.85 1.91
CA THR A 82 2.85 10.66 3.34
C THR A 82 4.36 10.67 3.60
N PHE A 83 5.13 9.91 2.82
CA PHE A 83 6.59 9.90 2.94
C PHE A 83 7.21 11.28 2.66
N ARG A 84 6.78 12.00 1.62
CA ARG A 84 7.29 13.33 1.28
C ARG A 84 7.02 14.34 2.40
N THR A 85 5.82 14.30 2.97
CA THR A 85 5.47 15.11 4.16
C THR A 85 6.39 14.79 5.33
N ILE A 86 6.64 13.51 5.62
CA ILE A 86 7.49 13.08 6.73
C ILE A 86 8.94 13.50 6.51
N ILE A 87 9.54 13.26 5.34
CA ILE A 87 10.96 13.63 5.12
C ILE A 87 11.17 15.14 5.14
N ARG A 88 10.20 15.92 4.68
CA ARG A 88 10.23 17.37 4.80
C ARG A 88 10.20 17.79 6.26
N TYR A 89 9.29 17.22 7.05
CA TYR A 89 9.21 17.46 8.50
C TYR A 89 10.52 17.06 9.21
N MET A 90 11.07 15.88 8.88
CA MET A 90 12.36 15.44 9.44
C MET A 90 13.50 16.41 9.08
N ALA A 91 13.55 16.87 7.82
CA ALA A 91 14.58 17.82 7.40
C ALA A 91 14.51 19.16 8.15
N GLU A 92 13.32 19.59 8.57
CA GLU A 92 13.10 20.84 9.32
C GLU A 92 13.31 20.68 10.83
N LYS A 93 12.96 19.52 11.41
CA LYS A 93 12.94 19.32 12.87
C LYS A 93 14.00 18.34 13.38
N HIS A 94 14.40 17.38 12.55
CA HIS A 94 15.32 16.28 12.91
C HIS A 94 16.32 16.00 11.78
N PRO A 95 17.05 17.03 11.29
CA PRO A 95 17.94 16.88 10.15
C PRO A 95 19.02 15.81 10.38
N GLU A 96 19.48 15.64 11.63
CA GLU A 96 20.46 14.63 12.04
C GLU A 96 19.95 13.19 11.74
N ALA A 97 18.68 12.94 11.91
CA ALA A 97 18.10 11.62 11.67
C ALA A 97 17.87 11.31 10.17
N LEU A 98 17.63 12.34 9.34
CA LEU A 98 17.38 12.12 7.90
C LEU A 98 18.68 12.14 7.09
N ARG A 99 19.69 12.94 7.48
CA ARG A 99 20.95 13.12 6.74
C ARG A 99 21.63 11.81 6.35
N PRO A 100 21.84 10.82 7.25
CA PRO A 100 22.50 9.56 6.92
C PRO A 100 21.68 8.68 5.94
N ASN A 101 20.41 8.99 5.75
CA ASN A 101 19.47 8.20 4.93
C ASN A 101 19.15 8.84 3.56
N LEU A 102 19.78 9.95 3.19
CA LEU A 102 19.47 10.65 1.93
C LEU A 102 19.70 9.78 0.68
N ASP A 103 20.76 8.98 0.67
CA ASP A 103 21.07 8.04 -0.42
C ASP A 103 19.98 6.96 -0.56
N LEU A 104 19.26 6.61 0.54
CA LEU A 104 18.21 5.60 0.56
C LEU A 104 16.88 6.08 -0.04
N VAL A 105 16.66 7.40 -0.12
CA VAL A 105 15.39 7.96 -0.66
C VAL A 105 15.13 7.46 -2.09
N GLY A 106 16.16 7.44 -2.94
CA GLY A 106 16.05 6.92 -4.31
C GLY A 106 15.93 5.40 -4.39
N VAL A 107 16.42 4.68 -3.38
CA VAL A 107 16.40 3.20 -3.30
C VAL A 107 15.02 2.68 -2.95
N PHE A 108 14.41 3.20 -1.90
CA PHE A 108 13.06 2.81 -1.44
C PHE A 108 11.95 3.50 -2.23
N GLY A 109 12.22 4.71 -2.72
CA GLY A 109 11.26 5.55 -3.41
C GLY A 109 11.65 5.92 -4.83
N ARG A 110 11.71 7.22 -5.05
CA ARG A 110 12.09 7.82 -6.32
C ARG A 110 13.03 9.00 -6.05
N TYR A 111 14.01 9.19 -6.89
CA TYR A 111 14.93 10.32 -6.73
C TYR A 111 14.25 11.70 -6.78
N ASP A 112 13.05 11.83 -7.38
CA ASP A 112 12.30 13.08 -7.33
C ASP A 112 11.62 13.36 -5.98
N ASP A 113 11.66 12.43 -5.04
CA ASP A 113 11.25 12.67 -3.66
C ASP A 113 12.25 13.57 -2.93
N LEU A 114 13.53 13.56 -3.32
CA LEU A 114 14.57 14.44 -2.78
C LEU A 114 14.25 15.93 -2.96
N TYR A 115 13.57 16.32 -4.03
CA TYR A 115 13.22 17.74 -4.27
C TYR A 115 12.31 18.35 -3.18
N GLU A 116 11.65 17.52 -2.34
CA GLU A 116 10.88 18.00 -1.19
C GLU A 116 11.78 18.67 -0.12
N LEU A 117 13.11 18.46 -0.19
CA LEU A 117 14.06 19.02 0.75
C LEU A 117 14.57 20.42 0.36
N ILE A 118 14.15 20.95 -0.79
CA ILE A 118 14.47 22.32 -1.21
C ILE A 118 13.85 23.30 -0.22
N GLY A 119 14.66 24.26 0.27
CA GLY A 119 14.26 25.24 1.28
C GLY A 119 14.31 24.73 2.71
N THR A 120 14.82 23.52 2.94
CA THR A 120 15.04 22.97 4.30
C THR A 120 16.52 23.04 4.70
N PRO A 121 16.87 22.84 5.98
CA PRO A 121 18.27 22.75 6.43
C PRO A 121 19.11 21.68 5.71
N LEU A 122 18.49 20.67 5.08
CA LEU A 122 19.17 19.60 4.36
C LEU A 122 19.24 19.83 2.84
N GLU A 123 18.96 21.05 2.36
CA GLU A 123 19.00 21.30 0.91
C GLU A 123 20.37 21.02 0.29
N ASP A 124 21.43 21.51 0.93
CA ASP A 124 22.81 21.32 0.39
C ASP A 124 23.26 19.85 0.50
N ASP A 125 22.92 19.17 1.59
CA ASP A 125 23.18 17.73 1.76
C ASP A 125 22.44 16.90 0.67
N MET A 126 21.20 17.27 0.36
CA MET A 126 20.40 16.67 -0.68
C MET A 126 21.03 16.85 -2.05
N TRP A 127 21.50 18.09 -2.38
CA TRP A 127 22.18 18.33 -3.64
C TRP A 127 23.50 17.57 -3.74
N ALA A 128 24.24 17.44 -2.63
CA ALA A 128 25.47 16.65 -2.57
C ALA A 128 25.20 15.16 -2.81
N ALA A 129 24.17 14.57 -2.19
CA ALA A 129 23.77 13.19 -2.41
C ALA A 129 23.32 12.94 -3.88
N MET A 130 22.53 13.87 -4.43
CA MET A 130 22.09 13.79 -5.83
C MET A 130 23.26 13.92 -6.81
N LYS A 131 24.24 14.80 -6.51
CA LYS A 131 25.45 14.97 -7.32
C LYS A 131 26.32 13.73 -7.30
N LYS A 132 26.56 13.15 -6.12
CA LYS A 132 27.30 11.90 -5.93
C LYS A 132 26.72 10.79 -6.81
N GLN A 133 25.41 10.56 -6.72
CA GLN A 133 24.75 9.54 -7.53
C GLN A 133 24.81 9.84 -9.04
N PHE A 134 24.69 11.12 -9.42
CA PHE A 134 24.77 11.52 -10.83
C PHE A 134 26.17 11.28 -11.42
N GLU A 135 27.22 11.56 -10.66
CA GLU A 135 28.60 11.34 -11.08
C GLU A 135 28.95 9.85 -11.15
N GLU A 136 28.46 9.05 -10.20
CA GLU A 136 28.55 7.59 -10.22
C GLU A 136 27.84 7.00 -11.46
N ASP A 137 26.61 7.42 -11.73
CA ASP A 137 25.87 7.00 -12.92
C ASP A 137 26.59 7.42 -14.22
N LEU A 138 27.24 8.58 -14.24
CA LEU A 138 28.02 9.04 -15.41
C LEU A 138 29.26 8.17 -15.64
N GLN A 139 29.96 7.80 -14.59
CA GLN A 139 31.11 6.87 -14.66
C GLN A 139 30.66 5.50 -15.17
N ASN A 140 29.58 4.96 -14.59
CA ASN A 140 29.01 3.68 -15.00
C ASN A 140 28.50 3.70 -16.46
N LEU A 141 27.86 4.80 -16.90
CA LEU A 141 27.46 4.99 -18.30
C LEU A 141 28.65 4.89 -19.25
N ASN A 142 29.75 5.58 -18.93
CA ASN A 142 30.96 5.59 -19.75
C ASN A 142 31.67 4.23 -19.77
N ALA A 143 31.55 3.45 -18.69
CA ALA A 143 32.07 2.09 -18.58
C ALA A 143 31.12 1.02 -19.19
N GLY A 144 29.94 1.39 -19.65
CA GLY A 144 28.93 0.45 -20.17
C GLY A 144 28.22 -0.37 -19.08
N ASN A 145 28.36 0.03 -17.82
CA ASN A 145 27.72 -0.62 -16.67
C ASN A 145 26.27 -0.15 -16.47
N ALA A 146 25.51 -0.89 -15.65
CA ALA A 146 24.17 -0.48 -15.22
C ALA A 146 24.23 0.81 -14.40
N ILE A 147 23.25 1.69 -14.60
CA ILE A 147 23.09 2.95 -13.87
C ILE A 147 21.79 2.96 -13.06
N SER A 148 21.71 3.87 -12.11
CA SER A 148 20.51 4.03 -11.27
C SER A 148 19.33 4.63 -12.08
N LEU A 149 18.17 4.73 -11.42
CA LEU A 149 17.00 5.39 -12.02
C LEU A 149 16.99 6.92 -11.81
N LEU A 150 18.09 7.52 -11.35
CA LEU A 150 18.16 8.98 -11.14
C LEU A 150 17.80 9.74 -12.43
N ALA A 151 18.37 9.38 -13.57
CA ALA A 151 18.13 10.06 -14.84
C ALA A 151 16.65 10.03 -15.28
N LYS A 152 15.89 9.01 -14.88
CA LYS A 152 14.44 8.94 -15.13
C LYS A 152 13.67 10.01 -14.36
N TRP A 153 14.08 10.32 -13.14
CA TRP A 153 13.33 11.16 -12.21
C TRP A 153 13.87 12.58 -12.06
N ILE A 154 15.14 12.80 -12.40
CA ILE A 154 15.78 14.12 -12.34
C ILE A 154 15.09 15.10 -13.30
N LYS A 155 14.94 16.35 -12.86
CA LYS A 155 14.28 17.39 -13.67
C LYS A 155 15.26 17.99 -14.67
N THR A 156 14.76 18.30 -15.85
CA THR A 156 15.57 18.89 -16.95
C THR A 156 14.89 20.12 -17.53
N ALA A 157 15.70 20.99 -18.14
CA ALA A 157 15.24 22.28 -18.66
C ALA A 157 14.36 22.20 -19.92
N ASP A 158 14.18 21.02 -20.50
CA ASP A 158 13.33 20.77 -21.68
C ASP A 158 11.92 20.26 -21.31
N ALA A 159 11.57 20.26 -20.02
CA ALA A 159 10.22 19.88 -19.58
C ALA A 159 9.16 20.86 -20.11
N SER A 160 7.96 20.36 -20.39
CA SER A 160 6.82 21.17 -20.87
C SER A 160 6.32 22.16 -19.80
N SER A 161 6.28 21.74 -18.54
CA SER A 161 5.89 22.60 -17.41
C SER A 161 6.96 23.65 -17.09
N SER A 162 6.55 24.92 -16.97
CA SER A 162 7.45 26.03 -16.59
C SER A 162 8.13 25.80 -15.24
N ALA A 163 7.38 25.35 -14.24
CA ALA A 163 7.93 25.04 -12.91
C ALA A 163 8.98 23.94 -12.98
N THR A 164 8.70 22.86 -13.72
CA THR A 164 9.66 21.75 -13.91
C THR A 164 10.90 22.21 -14.69
N ARG A 165 10.76 23.10 -15.68
CA ARG A 165 11.90 23.67 -16.40
C ARG A 165 12.82 24.48 -15.49
N LYS A 166 12.24 25.37 -14.65
CA LYS A 166 13.00 26.18 -13.67
C LYS A 166 13.79 25.26 -12.73
N LEU A 167 13.11 24.23 -12.21
CA LEU A 167 13.75 23.23 -11.34
C LEU A 167 14.85 22.45 -12.08
N GLY A 168 14.67 22.14 -13.36
CA GLY A 168 15.69 21.49 -14.18
C GLY A 168 16.92 22.37 -14.43
N ILE A 169 16.75 23.68 -14.59
CA ILE A 169 17.88 24.66 -14.69
C ILE A 169 18.63 24.71 -13.36
N LEU A 170 17.89 24.84 -12.23
CA LEU A 170 18.46 24.81 -10.88
C LEU A 170 19.23 23.51 -10.63
N THR A 171 18.68 22.38 -11.02
CA THR A 171 19.33 21.08 -10.90
C THR A 171 20.67 21.04 -11.63
N ALA A 172 20.72 21.48 -12.89
CA ALA A 172 21.96 21.54 -13.64
C ALA A 172 23.01 22.42 -12.96
N GLN A 173 22.60 23.61 -12.46
CA GLN A 173 23.49 24.55 -11.74
C GLN A 173 24.03 23.93 -10.44
N LYS A 174 23.16 23.34 -9.61
CA LYS A 174 23.55 22.73 -8.32
C LYS A 174 24.47 21.51 -8.51
N LEU A 175 24.29 20.76 -9.59
CA LEU A 175 25.19 19.65 -9.93
C LEU A 175 26.50 20.10 -10.56
N GLY A 176 26.63 21.41 -10.96
CA GLY A 176 27.82 21.97 -11.52
C GLY A 176 28.00 21.79 -13.04
N TYR A 177 26.89 21.60 -13.77
CA TYR A 177 26.91 21.40 -15.21
C TYR A 177 26.26 22.55 -15.97
N PRO A 178 26.84 23.00 -17.12
CA PRO A 178 26.11 23.83 -18.06
C PRO A 178 24.83 23.14 -18.52
N VAL A 179 23.72 23.86 -18.59
CA VAL A 179 22.38 23.32 -18.90
C VAL A 179 22.37 22.45 -20.16
N TYR A 180 23.08 22.88 -21.21
CA TYR A 180 23.16 22.11 -22.45
C TYR A 180 23.85 20.74 -22.26
N ASN A 181 24.98 20.72 -21.56
CA ASN A 181 25.73 19.49 -21.30
C ASN A 181 24.94 18.56 -20.38
N PHE A 182 24.32 19.09 -19.33
CA PHE A 182 23.46 18.35 -18.44
C PHE A 182 22.34 17.62 -19.19
N LYS A 183 21.61 18.33 -20.04
CA LYS A 183 20.55 17.73 -20.89
C LYS A 183 21.08 16.61 -21.78
N ARG A 184 22.24 16.77 -22.38
CA ARG A 184 22.86 15.75 -23.23
C ARG A 184 23.20 14.49 -22.43
N ILE A 185 23.82 14.67 -21.26
CA ILE A 185 24.17 13.55 -20.36
C ILE A 185 22.90 12.80 -19.91
N VAL A 186 21.90 13.53 -19.37
CA VAL A 186 20.65 12.91 -18.93
C VAL A 186 19.94 12.17 -20.06
N ARG A 187 19.98 12.69 -21.29
CA ARG A 187 19.41 11.99 -22.46
C ARG A 187 20.15 10.68 -22.75
N SER A 188 21.49 10.66 -22.67
CA SER A 188 22.27 9.43 -22.83
C SER A 188 21.96 8.41 -21.73
N MET A 189 21.87 8.84 -20.47
CA MET A 189 21.48 7.99 -19.34
C MET A 189 20.05 7.41 -19.54
N ARG A 190 19.09 8.25 -19.96
CA ARG A 190 17.71 7.79 -20.24
C ARG A 190 17.66 6.77 -21.38
N LYS A 191 18.52 6.89 -22.36
CA LYS A 191 18.66 5.89 -23.42
C LYS A 191 19.19 4.57 -22.86
N GLN A 192 20.20 4.62 -21.99
CA GLN A 192 20.78 3.44 -21.32
C GLN A 192 19.74 2.67 -20.50
N ILE A 193 18.94 3.36 -19.70
CA ILE A 193 17.88 2.74 -18.87
C ILE A 193 16.61 2.39 -19.65
N GLY A 194 16.56 2.65 -20.95
CA GLY A 194 15.44 2.26 -21.82
C GLY A 194 14.11 2.95 -21.46
N VAL A 195 14.16 4.27 -21.18
CA VAL A 195 12.93 5.03 -20.87
C VAL A 195 11.99 5.03 -22.06
N VAL A 196 10.84 4.36 -21.93
CA VAL A 196 9.88 4.16 -23.03
C VAL A 196 9.35 5.47 -23.59
N GLU A 197 9.16 6.49 -22.75
CA GLU A 197 8.73 7.82 -23.17
C GLU A 197 9.70 8.48 -24.15
N SER A 198 10.99 8.16 -24.08
CA SER A 198 12.00 8.66 -25.02
C SER A 198 11.82 8.07 -26.41
N LEU A 199 11.49 6.78 -26.53
CA LEU A 199 11.19 6.11 -27.79
C LEU A 199 9.88 6.63 -28.40
N MET A 200 8.83 6.76 -27.56
CA MET A 200 7.53 7.30 -27.97
C MET A 200 7.65 8.72 -28.53
N SER A 201 8.41 9.59 -27.84
CA SER A 201 8.60 10.99 -28.26
C SER A 201 9.42 11.11 -29.56
N ALA A 202 10.28 10.12 -29.85
CA ALA A 202 11.06 10.05 -31.06
C ALA A 202 10.33 9.35 -32.21
N GLY A 203 9.11 8.86 -32.02
CA GLY A 203 8.35 8.10 -32.99
C GLY A 203 8.90 6.68 -33.27
N ARG A 204 9.81 6.19 -32.43
CA ARG A 204 10.51 4.90 -32.59
C ARG A 204 9.75 3.78 -31.89
N TRP A 205 8.51 3.55 -32.32
CA TRP A 205 7.60 2.59 -31.72
C TRP A 205 8.06 1.14 -31.90
N ASP A 206 8.69 0.83 -33.04
CA ASP A 206 9.25 -0.46 -33.41
C ASP A 206 10.40 -0.92 -32.52
N GLU A 207 11.06 0.00 -31.81
CA GLU A 207 12.15 -0.32 -30.87
C GLU A 207 11.66 -0.59 -29.45
N ILE A 208 10.38 -0.39 -29.18
CA ILE A 208 9.83 -0.65 -27.84
C ILE A 208 9.81 -2.18 -27.58
N LYS A 209 10.46 -2.57 -26.48
CA LYS A 209 10.46 -3.93 -25.97
C LYS A 209 9.36 -4.08 -24.92
N TYR A 210 8.17 -4.49 -25.33
CA TYR A 210 7.00 -4.54 -24.45
C TYR A 210 7.19 -5.33 -23.16
N PRO A 211 7.91 -6.47 -23.09
CA PRO A 211 8.20 -7.17 -21.83
C PRO A 211 9.02 -6.35 -20.81
N GLU A 212 9.78 -5.35 -21.27
CA GLU A 212 10.62 -4.49 -20.42
C GLU A 212 9.86 -3.22 -19.97
N VAL A 213 8.71 -2.89 -20.58
CA VAL A 213 7.94 -1.69 -20.25
C VAL A 213 7.45 -1.78 -18.79
N PRO A 214 7.72 -0.76 -17.95
CA PRO A 214 7.29 -0.75 -16.56
C PRO A 214 5.75 -0.85 -16.42
N SER A 215 5.28 -1.50 -15.36
CA SER A 215 3.87 -1.81 -15.09
C SER A 215 2.92 -0.61 -15.29
N ARG A 216 3.22 0.54 -14.67
CA ARG A 216 2.40 1.75 -14.79
C ARG A 216 2.47 2.37 -16.19
N ALA A 217 3.64 2.38 -16.82
CA ALA A 217 3.80 2.87 -18.19
C ALA A 217 2.98 2.04 -19.18
N MET A 218 3.02 0.70 -19.05
CA MET A 218 2.19 -0.23 -19.80
C MET A 218 0.70 0.11 -19.68
N MET A 219 0.23 0.31 -18.45
CA MET A 219 -1.17 0.65 -18.17
C MET A 219 -1.56 2.02 -18.74
N ILE A 220 -0.69 3.04 -18.61
CA ILE A 220 -0.97 4.41 -19.06
C ILE A 220 -0.95 4.51 -20.58
N TYR A 221 0.08 3.95 -21.22
CA TYR A 221 0.35 4.15 -22.66
C TYR A 221 -0.29 3.09 -23.56
N ARG A 222 -1.02 2.10 -23.05
CA ARG A 222 -1.64 1.01 -23.82
C ARG A 222 -2.45 1.50 -25.05
N LYS A 223 -3.18 2.64 -24.89
CA LYS A 223 -3.94 3.24 -26.01
C LYS A 223 -3.01 3.80 -27.11
N ALA A 224 -1.87 4.37 -26.69
CA ALA A 224 -0.88 4.89 -27.61
C ALA A 224 -0.14 3.74 -28.32
N PHE A 225 0.22 2.67 -27.61
CA PHE A 225 0.81 1.47 -28.19
C PHE A 225 -0.14 0.83 -29.22
N MET A 226 -1.43 0.70 -28.87
CA MET A 226 -2.43 0.17 -29.77
C MET A 226 -2.66 1.05 -31.01
N LYS A 227 -2.47 2.38 -30.89
CA LYS A 227 -2.63 3.32 -32.00
C LYS A 227 -1.45 3.31 -32.97
N HIS A 228 -0.22 3.19 -32.46
CA HIS A 228 1.00 3.41 -33.23
C HIS A 228 1.78 2.15 -33.56
N ASP A 229 1.49 1.01 -32.88
CA ASP A 229 2.16 -0.28 -33.07
C ASP A 229 1.19 -1.45 -32.77
N ALA A 230 0.01 -1.40 -33.41
CA ALA A 230 -1.12 -2.30 -33.11
C ALA A 230 -0.78 -3.79 -33.27
N GLU A 231 -0.01 -4.14 -34.30
CA GLU A 231 0.32 -5.54 -34.62
C GLU A 231 1.22 -6.15 -33.55
N ARG A 232 2.42 -5.58 -33.32
CA ARG A 232 3.40 -6.08 -32.34
C ARG A 232 2.85 -6.02 -30.92
N PHE A 233 2.14 -4.93 -30.56
CA PHE A 233 1.53 -4.79 -29.27
C PHE A 233 0.40 -5.80 -29.06
N GLY A 234 -0.44 -6.00 -30.07
CA GLY A 234 -1.53 -7.00 -30.06
C GLY A 234 -0.99 -8.42 -29.89
N GLU A 235 0.05 -8.80 -30.63
CA GLU A 235 0.73 -10.10 -30.47
C GLU A 235 1.31 -10.28 -29.05
N PHE A 236 1.98 -9.24 -28.53
CA PHE A 236 2.54 -9.27 -27.18
C PHE A 236 1.45 -9.53 -26.14
N ILE A 237 0.32 -8.81 -26.22
CA ILE A 237 -0.78 -8.98 -25.24
C ILE A 237 -1.43 -10.36 -25.38
N ASN A 238 -1.62 -10.88 -26.59
CA ASN A 238 -2.16 -12.22 -26.79
C ASN A 238 -1.23 -13.31 -26.19
N LYS A 239 0.09 -13.16 -26.33
CA LYS A 239 1.08 -14.05 -25.72
C LYS A 239 1.09 -13.92 -24.20
N ALA A 240 0.95 -12.68 -23.67
CA ALA A 240 0.90 -12.41 -22.22
C ALA A 240 -0.36 -13.02 -21.57
N GLU A 241 -1.53 -12.97 -22.25
CA GLU A 241 -2.75 -13.62 -21.77
C GLU A 241 -2.60 -15.14 -21.62
N LYS A 242 -1.83 -15.76 -22.51
CA LYS A 242 -1.52 -17.20 -22.49
C LYS A 242 -0.39 -17.56 -21.53
N GLY A 243 0.28 -16.57 -20.93
CA GLY A 243 1.42 -16.80 -20.06
C GLY A 243 2.72 -17.15 -20.81
N GLU A 244 2.76 -17.00 -22.13
CA GLU A 244 3.94 -17.29 -22.97
C GLU A 244 5.03 -16.22 -22.83
N VAL A 245 4.65 -14.98 -22.50
CA VAL A 245 5.56 -13.87 -22.23
C VAL A 245 5.13 -13.15 -20.95
N LYS A 246 6.14 -12.59 -20.26
CA LYS A 246 5.88 -11.82 -19.03
C LYS A 246 5.40 -10.42 -19.36
N ILE A 247 4.31 -9.99 -18.74
CA ILE A 247 3.90 -8.58 -18.63
C ILE A 247 4.22 -8.07 -17.22
N ASN A 248 4.77 -6.86 -17.12
CA ASN A 248 5.10 -6.30 -15.81
C ASN A 248 3.85 -5.78 -15.07
N ALA A 249 3.66 -6.25 -13.84
CA ALA A 249 2.62 -5.82 -12.92
C ALA A 249 3.12 -5.59 -11.48
N SER A 250 4.41 -5.81 -11.20
CA SER A 250 4.99 -5.85 -9.86
C SER A 250 4.86 -4.54 -9.05
N THR A 251 4.59 -3.41 -9.70
CA THR A 251 4.41 -2.10 -9.07
C THR A 251 2.98 -1.56 -9.21
N LEU A 252 2.03 -2.41 -9.64
CA LEU A 252 0.61 -2.10 -9.62
C LEU A 252 -0.02 -2.63 -8.33
N PHE A 253 -1.00 -1.88 -7.85
CA PHE A 253 -1.91 -2.35 -6.81
C PHE A 253 -3.23 -2.83 -7.44
N PRO A 254 -3.98 -3.72 -6.80
CA PRO A 254 -5.27 -4.18 -7.29
C PRO A 254 -6.22 -3.03 -7.67
N TYR A 255 -6.26 -1.97 -6.86
CA TYR A 255 -7.10 -0.81 -7.14
C TYR A 255 -6.71 -0.05 -8.43
N ASP A 256 -5.44 -0.03 -8.81
CA ASP A 256 -5.00 0.63 -10.06
C ASP A 256 -5.73 0.04 -11.28
N ILE A 257 -6.01 -1.25 -11.23
CA ILE A 257 -6.72 -1.99 -12.29
C ILE A 257 -8.23 -1.92 -12.08
N VAL A 258 -8.69 -2.17 -10.86
CA VAL A 258 -10.12 -2.18 -10.51
C VAL A 258 -10.77 -0.82 -10.74
N GLU A 259 -10.13 0.30 -10.40
CA GLU A 259 -10.64 1.65 -10.69
C GLU A 259 -10.92 1.87 -12.18
N LYS A 260 -10.06 1.33 -13.08
CA LYS A 260 -10.25 1.46 -14.52
C LYS A 260 -11.48 0.73 -15.01
N ILE A 261 -11.79 -0.41 -14.41
CA ILE A 261 -12.97 -1.21 -14.77
C ILE A 261 -14.22 -0.63 -14.10
N LEU A 262 -14.16 -0.35 -12.80
CA LEU A 262 -15.31 0.06 -11.99
C LEU A 262 -15.82 1.46 -12.36
N TYR A 263 -14.92 2.43 -12.46
CA TYR A 263 -15.25 3.84 -12.70
C TYR A 263 -14.93 4.31 -14.11
N GLY A 264 -13.85 3.81 -14.71
CA GLY A 264 -13.43 4.11 -16.07
C GLY A 264 -14.22 3.36 -17.15
N ARG A 265 -14.97 2.32 -16.76
CA ARG A 265 -15.67 1.40 -17.67
C ARG A 265 -14.76 0.85 -18.77
N GLU A 266 -13.48 0.69 -18.41
CA GLU A 266 -12.46 0.17 -19.32
C GLU A 266 -12.20 -1.30 -18.99
N SER A 267 -12.67 -2.21 -19.83
CA SER A 267 -12.26 -3.61 -19.80
C SER A 267 -11.46 -3.92 -21.04
N ASN A 268 -10.28 -4.45 -20.88
CA ASN A 268 -9.42 -4.84 -21.98
C ASN A 268 -8.39 -5.90 -21.56
N LYS A 269 -7.85 -6.58 -22.57
CA LYS A 269 -6.88 -7.66 -22.39
C LYS A 269 -5.61 -7.24 -21.63
N VAL A 270 -5.19 -5.98 -21.74
CA VAL A 270 -4.00 -5.48 -21.02
C VAL A 270 -4.25 -5.48 -19.52
N LEU A 271 -5.41 -4.97 -19.07
CA LEU A 271 -5.77 -4.94 -17.65
C LEU A 271 -5.93 -6.36 -17.08
N GLU A 272 -6.53 -7.26 -17.86
CA GLU A 272 -6.67 -8.66 -17.49
C GLU A 272 -5.30 -9.36 -17.37
N ALA A 273 -4.41 -9.17 -18.35
CA ALA A 273 -3.07 -9.73 -18.32
C ALA A 273 -2.25 -9.18 -17.13
N GLN A 274 -2.37 -7.88 -16.85
CA GLN A 274 -1.71 -7.27 -15.68
C GLN A 274 -2.27 -7.77 -14.36
N TRP A 275 -3.59 -7.99 -14.27
CA TRP A 275 -4.21 -8.58 -13.07
C TRP A 275 -3.68 -9.99 -12.78
N LYS A 276 -3.63 -10.84 -13.79
CA LYS A 276 -3.07 -12.20 -13.68
C LYS A 276 -1.60 -12.21 -13.32
N ALA A 277 -0.86 -11.19 -13.77
CA ALA A 277 0.57 -11.03 -13.51
C ALA A 277 0.92 -10.30 -12.19
N LEU A 278 -0.08 -9.88 -11.39
CA LEU A 278 0.18 -9.35 -10.06
C LEU A 278 0.95 -10.40 -9.24
N PRO A 279 1.98 -9.98 -8.46
CA PRO A 279 2.70 -10.91 -7.58
C PRO A 279 1.74 -11.66 -6.65
N ASP A 280 2.02 -12.93 -6.40
CA ASP A 280 1.24 -13.74 -5.47
C ASP A 280 1.90 -13.71 -4.09
N TYR A 281 1.20 -13.15 -3.11
CA TYR A 281 1.60 -13.06 -1.71
C TYR A 281 0.68 -13.85 -0.79
N VAL A 282 -0.24 -14.65 -1.34
CA VAL A 282 -1.13 -15.51 -0.57
C VAL A 282 -0.48 -16.89 -0.48
N GLU A 283 0.06 -17.21 0.68
CA GLU A 283 0.73 -18.50 0.90
C GLU A 283 -0.27 -19.67 0.78
N LYS A 284 0.16 -20.76 0.17
CA LYS A 284 -0.64 -21.98 0.05
C LYS A 284 -1.02 -22.52 1.43
N GLY A 285 -2.27 -22.87 1.61
CA GLY A 285 -2.78 -23.41 2.87
C GLY A 285 -3.19 -22.35 3.90
N THR A 286 -3.26 -21.09 3.48
CA THR A 286 -3.82 -20.01 4.31
C THR A 286 -5.34 -20.15 4.37
N ASN A 287 -5.85 -20.67 5.47
CA ASN A 287 -7.29 -20.68 5.76
C ASN A 287 -7.68 -19.32 6.37
N ALA A 288 -7.82 -18.29 5.52
CA ALA A 288 -8.26 -16.98 5.95
C ALA A 288 -9.50 -16.56 5.16
N LEU A 289 -10.37 -15.78 5.79
CA LEU A 289 -11.56 -15.18 5.21
C LEU A 289 -11.38 -13.68 5.15
N VAL A 290 -11.63 -13.07 4.00
CA VAL A 290 -11.66 -11.62 3.86
C VAL A 290 -13.09 -11.11 4.06
N MET A 291 -13.23 -10.07 4.87
CA MET A 291 -14.44 -9.26 5.01
C MET A 291 -14.16 -7.89 4.36
N ALA A 292 -14.88 -7.59 3.29
CA ALA A 292 -14.69 -6.37 2.52
C ALA A 292 -15.77 -5.36 2.84
N ASP A 293 -15.35 -4.18 3.29
CA ASP A 293 -16.22 -3.03 3.46
C ASP A 293 -16.55 -2.41 2.11
N VAL A 294 -17.84 -2.29 1.84
CA VAL A 294 -18.39 -1.70 0.62
C VAL A 294 -19.43 -0.61 0.94
N SER A 295 -19.37 -0.07 2.15
CA SER A 295 -20.22 1.02 2.63
C SER A 295 -20.04 2.32 1.85
N GLY A 296 -20.97 3.25 2.01
CA GLY A 296 -20.97 4.53 1.31
C GLY A 296 -19.74 5.41 1.62
N SER A 297 -19.16 5.29 2.82
CA SER A 297 -17.93 5.99 3.23
C SER A 297 -16.70 5.58 2.43
N MET A 298 -16.70 4.35 1.91
CA MET A 298 -15.63 3.79 1.07
C MET A 298 -15.62 4.32 -0.37
N ARG A 299 -16.54 5.20 -0.77
CA ARG A 299 -16.69 5.66 -2.15
C ARG A 299 -15.38 6.12 -2.78
N GLY A 300 -15.14 5.74 -4.04
CA GLY A 300 -13.93 6.09 -4.79
C GLY A 300 -12.83 5.03 -4.64
N ARG A 301 -11.60 5.48 -4.41
CA ARG A 301 -10.43 4.59 -4.32
C ARG A 301 -10.50 3.60 -3.16
N PRO A 302 -10.95 3.95 -1.95
CA PRO A 302 -11.11 2.97 -0.87
C PRO A 302 -11.98 1.78 -1.28
N MET A 303 -13.09 2.03 -1.96
CA MET A 303 -13.97 1.00 -2.51
C MET A 303 -13.25 0.11 -3.53
N ALA A 304 -12.55 0.72 -4.49
CA ALA A 304 -11.78 -0.04 -5.48
C ALA A 304 -10.65 -0.86 -4.83
N THR A 305 -10.07 -0.35 -3.73
CA THR A 305 -9.09 -1.05 -2.92
C THR A 305 -9.70 -2.25 -2.22
N SER A 306 -10.80 -2.07 -1.50
CA SER A 306 -11.48 -3.14 -0.76
C SER A 306 -11.92 -4.27 -1.69
N ILE A 307 -12.61 -3.94 -2.78
CA ILE A 307 -13.02 -4.92 -3.81
C ILE A 307 -11.80 -5.60 -4.44
N GLY A 308 -10.79 -4.81 -4.82
CA GLY A 308 -9.59 -5.33 -5.46
C GLY A 308 -8.81 -6.29 -4.57
N LEU A 309 -8.62 -5.97 -3.31
CA LEU A 309 -7.96 -6.84 -2.33
C LEU A 309 -8.79 -8.09 -2.03
N ALA A 310 -10.13 -7.96 -1.91
CA ALA A 310 -10.99 -9.12 -1.67
C ALA A 310 -10.96 -10.11 -2.84
N ILE A 311 -11.09 -9.63 -4.09
CA ILE A 311 -10.99 -10.48 -5.28
C ILE A 311 -9.60 -11.09 -5.39
N TYR A 312 -8.54 -10.27 -5.20
CA TYR A 312 -7.15 -10.73 -5.26
C TYR A 312 -6.90 -11.88 -4.29
N PHE A 313 -7.33 -11.73 -3.02
CA PHE A 313 -7.14 -12.75 -2.00
C PHE A 313 -7.98 -14.00 -2.28
N ALA A 314 -9.27 -13.84 -2.59
CA ALA A 314 -10.18 -14.96 -2.82
C ALA A 314 -9.73 -15.84 -4.00
N GLU A 315 -9.24 -15.24 -5.10
CA GLU A 315 -8.71 -15.98 -6.26
C GLU A 315 -7.44 -16.77 -5.97
N ARG A 316 -6.57 -16.22 -5.09
CA ARG A 316 -5.26 -16.82 -4.77
C ARG A 316 -5.31 -17.72 -3.55
N ASN A 317 -6.33 -17.56 -2.73
CA ASN A 317 -6.55 -18.47 -1.62
C ASN A 317 -6.83 -19.89 -2.15
N VAL A 318 -6.30 -20.91 -1.48
CA VAL A 318 -6.44 -22.31 -1.89
C VAL A 318 -7.25 -23.09 -0.85
N GLY A 319 -7.87 -24.19 -1.27
CA GLY A 319 -8.68 -25.02 -0.38
C GLY A 319 -10.13 -24.54 -0.24
N ALA A 320 -10.73 -24.71 0.93
CA ALA A 320 -12.15 -24.44 1.16
C ALA A 320 -12.56 -22.98 0.97
N TYR A 321 -11.64 -22.05 1.12
CA TYR A 321 -11.88 -20.60 1.00
C TYR A 321 -11.54 -20.03 -0.38
N HIS A 322 -11.22 -20.88 -1.36
CA HIS A 322 -10.97 -20.43 -2.73
C HIS A 322 -12.21 -19.80 -3.33
N ASN A 323 -12.04 -18.62 -3.94
CA ASN A 323 -13.12 -17.82 -4.52
C ASN A 323 -14.21 -17.38 -3.53
N LEU A 324 -13.89 -17.29 -2.24
CA LEU A 324 -14.83 -16.95 -1.19
C LEU A 324 -14.37 -15.72 -0.41
N PHE A 325 -15.28 -14.75 -0.19
CA PHE A 325 -15.15 -13.69 0.79
C PHE A 325 -16.53 -13.28 1.34
N MET A 326 -16.56 -12.39 2.32
CA MET A 326 -17.80 -11.86 2.88
C MET A 326 -17.88 -10.35 2.67
N THR A 327 -19.09 -9.85 2.45
CA THR A 327 -19.38 -8.44 2.60
C THR A 327 -19.49 -8.08 4.07
N PHE A 328 -19.24 -6.83 4.39
CA PHE A 328 -19.28 -6.29 5.72
C PHE A 328 -20.42 -5.25 5.77
N SER A 329 -21.60 -5.70 6.21
CA SER A 329 -22.83 -4.90 6.26
C SER A 329 -23.72 -5.37 7.43
N ASP A 330 -24.87 -4.73 7.65
CA ASP A 330 -25.89 -5.17 8.61
C ASP A 330 -26.45 -6.58 8.32
N ARG A 331 -26.34 -7.00 7.05
CA ARG A 331 -26.67 -8.34 6.58
C ARG A 331 -25.50 -8.94 5.83
N PRO A 332 -24.48 -9.44 6.54
CA PRO A 332 -23.28 -9.95 5.91
C PRO A 332 -23.57 -11.12 4.97
N GLU A 333 -23.14 -11.00 3.73
CA GLU A 333 -23.33 -12.03 2.70
C GLU A 333 -22.01 -12.71 2.38
N THR A 334 -22.09 -14.03 2.18
CA THR A 334 -21.00 -14.79 1.58
C THR A 334 -21.03 -14.60 0.07
N VAL A 335 -19.96 -14.08 -0.50
CA VAL A 335 -19.80 -13.88 -1.94
C VAL A 335 -18.89 -14.96 -2.50
N ILE A 336 -19.44 -15.71 -3.46
CA ILE A 336 -18.68 -16.67 -4.27
C ILE A 336 -18.31 -15.95 -5.56
N LEU A 337 -17.02 -15.80 -5.84
CA LEU A 337 -16.55 -15.19 -7.07
C LEU A 337 -16.91 -16.06 -8.27
N ARG A 338 -17.61 -15.48 -9.23
CA ARG A 338 -18.01 -16.10 -10.47
C ARG A 338 -17.54 -15.26 -11.66
N GLY A 339 -17.11 -15.94 -12.71
CA GLY A 339 -16.62 -15.31 -13.93
C GLY A 339 -15.17 -15.68 -14.24
N GLU A 340 -14.83 -15.65 -15.51
CA GLU A 340 -13.49 -15.98 -16.01
C GLU A 340 -12.57 -14.75 -16.03
N THR A 341 -13.15 -13.55 -16.26
CA THR A 341 -12.41 -12.29 -16.32
C THR A 341 -12.61 -11.45 -15.06
N LEU A 342 -11.65 -10.58 -14.79
CA LEU A 342 -11.75 -9.62 -13.67
C LEU A 342 -13.01 -8.75 -13.78
N GLU A 343 -13.38 -8.32 -14.99
CA GLU A 343 -14.61 -7.54 -15.20
C GLU A 343 -15.85 -8.32 -14.76
N GLN A 344 -15.95 -9.60 -15.15
CA GLN A 344 -17.07 -10.45 -14.74
C GLN A 344 -17.12 -10.64 -13.23
N LYS A 345 -15.96 -10.80 -12.58
CA LYS A 345 -15.86 -10.92 -11.13
C LYS A 345 -16.26 -9.64 -10.43
N ILE A 346 -15.80 -8.47 -10.90
CA ILE A 346 -16.23 -7.17 -10.37
C ILE A 346 -17.75 -7.00 -10.52
N ARG A 347 -18.33 -7.36 -11.68
CA ARG A 347 -19.79 -7.33 -11.87
C ARG A 347 -20.55 -8.31 -10.95
N ASN A 348 -19.97 -9.47 -10.69
CA ASN A 348 -20.52 -10.43 -9.73
C ASN A 348 -20.54 -9.84 -8.31
N VAL A 349 -19.42 -9.26 -7.87
CA VAL A 349 -19.31 -8.58 -6.58
C VAL A 349 -20.26 -7.40 -6.48
N SER A 350 -20.38 -6.58 -7.54
CA SER A 350 -21.26 -5.40 -7.57
C SER A 350 -22.75 -5.72 -7.46
N ARG A 351 -23.14 -6.98 -7.55
CA ARG A 351 -24.52 -7.44 -7.34
C ARG A 351 -24.78 -7.93 -5.91
N ALA A 352 -23.77 -8.08 -5.09
CA ALA A 352 -23.92 -8.36 -3.68
C ALA A 352 -24.60 -7.15 -2.98
N ASN A 353 -25.13 -7.39 -1.79
CA ASN A 353 -25.77 -6.32 -1.02
C ASN A 353 -24.70 -5.32 -0.54
N TRP A 354 -24.73 -4.10 -1.12
CA TRP A 354 -23.78 -3.02 -0.86
C TRP A 354 -24.37 -1.93 0.01
N ASP A 355 -25.65 -2.06 0.37
CA ASP A 355 -26.35 -1.10 1.22
C ASP A 355 -26.34 -1.57 2.68
N GLY A 356 -26.20 -0.63 3.60
CA GLY A 356 -26.34 -0.84 5.02
C GLY A 356 -25.12 -0.41 5.83
N ASN A 357 -25.21 -0.72 7.09
CA ASN A 357 -24.27 -0.35 8.12
C ASN A 357 -23.08 -1.34 8.18
N THR A 358 -21.96 -0.87 8.73
CA THR A 358 -20.74 -1.68 8.95
C THR A 358 -20.80 -2.44 10.27
N ASP A 359 -21.68 -3.46 10.36
CA ASP A 359 -21.86 -4.25 11.59
C ASP A 359 -20.87 -5.43 11.69
N LEU A 360 -19.73 -5.19 12.32
CA LEU A 360 -18.69 -6.19 12.55
C LEU A 360 -19.20 -7.37 13.39
N LYS A 361 -20.08 -7.10 14.38
CA LYS A 361 -20.65 -8.14 15.23
C LYS A 361 -21.51 -9.09 14.42
N ALA A 362 -22.38 -8.57 13.56
CA ALA A 362 -23.23 -9.40 12.69
C ALA A 362 -22.37 -10.29 11.78
N ALA A 363 -21.26 -9.78 11.24
CA ALA A 363 -20.37 -10.56 10.39
C ALA A 363 -19.72 -11.74 11.13
N PHE A 364 -19.21 -11.53 12.35
CA PHE A 364 -18.64 -12.61 13.17
C PHE A 364 -19.70 -13.59 13.68
N GLU A 365 -20.87 -13.11 14.07
CA GLU A 365 -21.99 -13.95 14.46
C GLU A 365 -22.44 -14.84 13.30
N ARG A 366 -22.44 -14.31 12.06
CA ARG A 366 -22.77 -15.08 10.86
C ARG A 366 -21.79 -16.22 10.60
N VAL A 367 -20.48 -15.97 10.78
CA VAL A 367 -19.46 -17.04 10.69
C VAL A 367 -19.73 -18.13 11.72
N LEU A 368 -20.01 -17.76 12.97
CA LEU A 368 -20.29 -18.71 14.04
C LEU A 368 -21.60 -19.49 13.82
N GLU A 369 -22.64 -18.82 13.32
CA GLU A 369 -23.92 -19.47 12.96
C GLU A 369 -23.75 -20.53 11.88
N ILE A 370 -22.99 -20.22 10.82
CA ILE A 370 -22.71 -21.18 9.75
C ILE A 370 -21.94 -22.37 10.31
N ALA A 371 -20.92 -22.14 11.12
CA ALA A 371 -20.14 -23.21 11.74
C ALA A 371 -21.00 -24.12 12.60
N LYS A 372 -21.84 -23.55 13.44
CA LYS A 372 -22.77 -24.31 14.30
C LYS A 372 -23.81 -25.11 13.49
N LYS A 373 -24.42 -24.48 12.49
CA LYS A 373 -25.43 -25.08 11.63
C LYS A 373 -24.95 -26.33 10.93
N HIS A 374 -23.68 -26.30 10.49
CA HIS A 374 -23.07 -27.38 9.73
C HIS A 374 -22.15 -28.28 10.55
N ASN A 375 -22.05 -28.07 11.87
CA ASN A 375 -21.14 -28.79 12.77
C ASN A 375 -19.70 -28.80 12.23
N THR A 376 -19.23 -27.62 11.73
CA THR A 376 -17.94 -27.47 11.08
C THR A 376 -16.82 -27.84 12.08
N PRO A 377 -15.86 -28.73 11.73
CA PRO A 377 -14.70 -28.98 12.56
C PRO A 377 -13.84 -27.73 12.75
N GLN A 378 -13.16 -27.60 13.89
CA GLN A 378 -12.31 -26.43 14.20
C GLN A 378 -11.20 -26.23 13.17
N GLU A 379 -10.62 -27.28 12.63
CA GLU A 379 -9.57 -27.27 11.61
C GLU A 379 -10.03 -26.72 10.26
N GLU A 380 -11.33 -26.75 9.98
CA GLU A 380 -11.94 -26.15 8.78
C GLU A 380 -12.37 -24.69 8.99
N MET A 381 -12.35 -24.20 10.24
CA MET A 381 -12.64 -22.81 10.54
C MET A 381 -11.53 -21.90 9.99
N PRO A 382 -11.85 -20.63 9.62
CA PRO A 382 -10.81 -19.71 9.21
C PRO A 382 -9.82 -19.46 10.34
N LYS A 383 -8.52 -19.54 10.07
CA LYS A 383 -7.46 -19.20 11.03
C LYS A 383 -7.38 -17.69 11.26
N ALA A 384 -7.79 -16.92 10.26
CA ALA A 384 -7.80 -15.47 10.32
C ALA A 384 -9.01 -14.89 9.57
N ILE A 385 -9.49 -13.76 10.07
CA ILE A 385 -10.47 -12.90 9.39
C ILE A 385 -9.80 -11.55 9.15
N VAL A 386 -9.70 -11.17 7.87
CA VAL A 386 -9.10 -9.91 7.43
C VAL A 386 -10.23 -8.92 7.13
N VAL A 387 -10.38 -7.90 7.97
CA VAL A 387 -11.39 -6.84 7.84
C VAL A 387 -10.77 -5.67 7.08
N ILE A 388 -11.16 -5.45 5.84
CA ILE A 388 -10.70 -4.37 4.97
C ILE A 388 -11.74 -3.25 4.98
N SER A 389 -11.43 -2.12 5.63
CA SER A 389 -12.35 -1.01 5.87
C SER A 389 -11.61 0.32 6.05
N ASP A 390 -12.34 1.43 6.13
CA ASP A 390 -11.84 2.73 6.62
C ASP A 390 -11.86 2.82 8.16
N MET A 391 -12.23 1.73 8.83
CA MET A 391 -12.32 1.56 10.28
C MET A 391 -13.43 2.36 10.98
N GLU A 392 -14.32 3.01 10.24
CA GLU A 392 -15.50 3.71 10.80
C GLU A 392 -16.66 2.71 11.01
N ILE A 393 -16.42 1.73 11.89
CA ILE A 393 -17.34 0.63 12.20
C ILE A 393 -18.57 1.17 12.96
N ASP A 394 -19.73 0.58 12.69
CA ASP A 394 -21.00 0.96 13.31
C ASP A 394 -21.12 0.53 14.77
N TYR A 395 -21.97 1.24 15.50
CA TYR A 395 -22.31 0.90 16.88
C TYR A 395 -22.99 -0.48 16.97
N CYS A 396 -22.31 -1.43 17.56
CA CYS A 396 -22.77 -2.82 17.70
C CYS A 396 -23.48 -3.11 19.02
N GLY A 397 -24.11 -2.11 19.65
CA GLY A 397 -24.87 -2.30 20.90
C GLY A 397 -24.02 -2.51 22.15
N ASN A 398 -22.75 -2.12 22.16
CA ASN A 398 -21.83 -2.24 23.30
C ASN A 398 -21.31 -0.90 23.79
N ARG A 399 -21.43 -0.68 25.09
CA ARG A 399 -20.79 0.47 25.77
C ARG A 399 -19.37 0.16 26.23
N GLU A 400 -18.96 -1.10 26.16
CA GLU A 400 -17.68 -1.59 26.65
C GLU A 400 -16.77 -2.01 25.49
N TRP A 401 -15.52 -1.70 25.62
CA TRP A 401 -14.43 -1.86 24.68
C TRP A 401 -14.14 -3.29 24.19
N SER A 402 -14.71 -4.32 24.72
CA SER A 402 -14.29 -5.70 24.50
C SER A 402 -15.06 -6.45 23.40
N PHE A 403 -15.15 -5.87 22.16
CA PHE A 403 -15.71 -6.62 21.01
C PHE A 403 -15.03 -7.99 20.86
N TYR A 404 -13.68 -8.01 20.84
CA TYR A 404 -12.91 -9.24 20.71
C TYR A 404 -13.22 -10.23 21.82
N ASP A 405 -13.18 -9.79 23.09
CA ASP A 405 -13.44 -10.68 24.24
C ASP A 405 -14.86 -11.23 24.24
N LYS A 406 -15.84 -10.43 23.85
CA LYS A 406 -17.23 -10.89 23.73
C LYS A 406 -17.39 -11.92 22.62
N MET A 407 -16.77 -11.67 21.44
CA MET A 407 -16.80 -12.64 20.35
C MET A 407 -16.00 -13.88 20.71
N ALA A 408 -14.82 -13.76 21.30
CA ALA A 408 -14.03 -14.90 21.78
C ALA A 408 -14.83 -15.76 22.78
N ASN A 409 -15.57 -15.12 23.70
CA ASN A 409 -16.43 -15.85 24.64
C ASN A 409 -17.60 -16.54 23.95
N LYS A 410 -18.23 -15.91 22.93
CA LYS A 410 -19.29 -16.53 22.12
C LYS A 410 -18.78 -17.75 21.35
N PHE A 411 -17.64 -17.65 20.69
CA PHE A 411 -17.00 -18.75 19.99
C PHE A 411 -16.68 -19.89 20.95
N ARG A 412 -16.02 -19.58 22.07
CA ARG A 412 -15.70 -20.58 23.12
C ARG A 412 -16.93 -21.30 23.67
N LYS A 413 -18.03 -20.58 23.98
CA LYS A 413 -19.29 -21.18 24.43
C LYS A 413 -19.91 -22.09 23.40
N ALA A 414 -19.62 -21.87 22.11
CA ALA A 414 -20.07 -22.72 21.01
C ALA A 414 -19.08 -23.85 20.68
N GLY A 415 -17.97 -23.99 21.41
CA GLY A 415 -16.95 -25.02 21.19
C GLY A 415 -15.89 -24.66 20.16
N TYR A 416 -15.78 -23.38 19.76
CA TYR A 416 -14.85 -22.91 18.75
C TYR A 416 -13.81 -21.95 19.33
N VAL A 417 -12.64 -21.92 18.69
CA VAL A 417 -11.63 -20.86 18.89
C VAL A 417 -11.93 -19.75 17.91
N ILE A 418 -11.90 -18.50 18.39
CA ILE A 418 -12.08 -17.33 17.52
C ILE A 418 -10.90 -17.22 16.56
N PRO A 419 -11.11 -16.92 15.25
CA PRO A 419 -10.04 -16.62 14.31
C PRO A 419 -9.19 -15.40 14.74
N ASN A 420 -7.94 -15.33 14.31
CA ASN A 420 -7.18 -14.08 14.39
C ASN A 420 -7.93 -12.97 13.64
N ILE A 421 -7.92 -11.75 14.16
CA ILE A 421 -8.60 -10.61 13.54
C ILE A 421 -7.55 -9.63 13.05
N ILE A 422 -7.61 -9.27 11.78
CA ILE A 422 -6.74 -8.27 11.19
C ILE A 422 -7.59 -7.07 10.78
N PHE A 423 -7.36 -5.93 11.41
CA PHE A 423 -7.95 -4.66 11.02
C PHE A 423 -7.03 -3.99 9.99
N TRP A 424 -7.44 -4.02 8.73
CA TRP A 424 -6.68 -3.44 7.63
C TRP A 424 -7.32 -2.14 7.17
N ASN A 425 -6.74 -1.02 7.62
CA ASN A 425 -7.20 0.32 7.30
C ASN A 425 -6.73 0.75 5.90
N VAL A 426 -7.67 1.05 5.02
CA VAL A 426 -7.39 1.50 3.64
C VAL A 426 -7.64 2.99 3.42
N ASN A 427 -8.28 3.68 4.38
CA ASN A 427 -8.58 5.11 4.33
C ASN A 427 -8.84 5.68 5.73
N SER A 428 -7.81 6.16 6.42
CA SER A 428 -7.96 6.70 7.78
C SER A 428 -8.41 8.15 7.75
N ARG A 429 -9.63 8.41 8.21
CA ARG A 429 -10.18 9.76 8.39
C ARG A 429 -9.95 10.28 9.80
N HIS A 430 -10.02 9.41 10.81
CA HIS A 430 -9.81 9.72 12.21
C HIS A 430 -8.83 8.74 12.84
N ASP A 431 -8.36 9.08 14.07
CA ASP A 431 -7.52 8.19 14.85
C ASP A 431 -8.41 7.24 15.65
N VAL A 432 -8.75 6.12 15.02
CA VAL A 432 -9.59 5.07 15.59
C VAL A 432 -8.87 3.72 15.50
N PHE A 433 -8.72 3.06 16.63
CA PHE A 433 -8.08 1.76 16.75
C PHE A 433 -9.03 0.78 17.43
N HIS A 434 -9.15 -0.42 16.86
CA HIS A 434 -10.04 -1.46 17.37
C HIS A 434 -9.33 -2.49 18.24
N ALA A 435 -8.06 -2.27 18.54
CA ALA A 435 -7.28 -3.12 19.43
C ALA A 435 -6.23 -2.32 20.21
N ASP A 436 -5.93 -2.81 21.40
CA ASP A 436 -4.79 -2.40 22.21
C ASP A 436 -3.51 -3.05 21.68
N HIS A 437 -2.35 -2.41 21.94
CA HIS A 437 -1.04 -2.82 21.44
C HIS A 437 -0.61 -4.24 21.84
N ASN A 438 -1.14 -4.79 22.92
CA ASN A 438 -0.77 -6.10 23.45
C ASN A 438 -1.83 -7.20 23.23
N ARG A 439 -2.92 -6.93 22.47
CA ARG A 439 -4.01 -7.86 22.25
C ARG A 439 -3.59 -9.02 21.34
N LYS A 440 -3.34 -10.20 21.91
CA LYS A 440 -3.02 -11.42 21.15
C LYS A 440 -4.17 -11.83 20.23
N GLY A 441 -3.82 -12.30 19.03
CA GLY A 441 -4.79 -12.71 18.03
C GLY A 441 -5.43 -11.54 17.26
N VAL A 442 -4.92 -10.32 17.44
CA VAL A 442 -5.33 -9.14 16.65
C VAL A 442 -4.09 -8.51 16.03
N GLN A 443 -4.24 -8.00 14.81
CA GLN A 443 -3.21 -7.22 14.12
C GLN A 443 -3.82 -5.93 13.57
N LEU A 444 -2.99 -4.90 13.48
CA LEU A 444 -3.30 -3.64 12.81
C LEU A 444 -2.45 -3.53 11.55
N ALA A 445 -3.07 -3.22 10.44
CA ALA A 445 -2.41 -3.03 9.16
C ALA A 445 -3.00 -1.84 8.43
N SER A 446 -2.24 -1.21 7.54
CA SER A 446 -2.74 -0.10 6.74
C SER A 446 -2.19 -0.14 5.31
N GLY A 447 -2.86 0.58 4.41
CA GLY A 447 -2.41 0.78 3.04
C GLY A 447 -3.13 -0.04 2.00
N GLN A 448 -2.65 0.05 0.78
CA GLN A 448 -3.34 -0.48 -0.41
C GLN A 448 -2.47 -1.51 -1.15
N SER A 449 -1.33 -1.89 -0.56
CA SER A 449 -0.36 -2.82 -1.12
C SER A 449 -0.71 -4.26 -0.82
N VAL A 450 -0.67 -5.12 -1.83
CA VAL A 450 -0.83 -6.58 -1.65
C VAL A 450 0.27 -7.21 -0.79
N MET A 451 1.41 -6.53 -0.61
CA MET A 451 2.48 -6.99 0.29
C MET A 451 2.00 -7.15 1.73
N VAL A 452 1.01 -6.36 2.14
CA VAL A 452 0.42 -6.43 3.48
C VAL A 452 -0.15 -7.83 3.77
N PHE A 453 -0.68 -8.55 2.77
CA PHE A 453 -1.12 -9.94 2.98
C PHE A 453 0.01 -10.85 3.47
N LYS A 454 1.20 -10.76 2.84
CA LYS A 454 2.36 -11.54 3.28
C LYS A 454 2.71 -11.25 4.73
N GLN A 455 2.76 -9.97 5.10
CA GLN A 455 3.10 -9.53 6.45
C GLN A 455 2.09 -10.03 7.49
N ILE A 456 0.79 -9.89 7.19
CA ILE A 456 -0.30 -10.36 8.05
C ILE A 456 -0.20 -11.87 8.27
N LEU A 457 -0.06 -12.63 7.19
CA LEU A 457 -0.10 -14.09 7.25
C LEU A 457 1.11 -14.69 7.97
N GLN A 458 2.28 -14.05 7.85
CA GLN A 458 3.50 -14.44 8.56
C GLN A 458 3.44 -14.12 10.06
N ASN A 459 2.56 -13.22 10.48
CA ASN A 459 2.46 -12.73 11.86
C ASN A 459 1.19 -13.20 12.59
N LEU A 460 0.51 -14.24 12.11
CA LEU A 460 -0.67 -14.78 12.80
C LEU A 460 -0.29 -15.30 14.20
N GLY A 461 -1.11 -14.94 15.20
CA GLY A 461 -0.93 -15.35 16.60
C GLY A 461 -0.08 -14.39 17.45
N TYR A 462 0.64 -13.46 16.83
CA TYR A 462 1.34 -12.40 17.56
C TYR A 462 0.35 -11.30 18.02
N ASN A 463 0.80 -10.47 18.97
CA ASN A 463 0.10 -9.22 19.28
C ASN A 463 0.44 -8.13 18.23
N PRO A 464 -0.27 -6.98 18.21
CA PRO A 464 -0.03 -5.96 17.19
C PRO A 464 1.38 -5.38 17.17
N VAL A 465 2.01 -5.19 18.34
CA VAL A 465 3.39 -4.67 18.43
C VAL A 465 4.40 -5.68 17.91
N GLU A 466 4.29 -6.95 18.34
CA GLU A 466 5.16 -8.02 17.84
C GLU A 466 5.06 -8.16 16.30
N ALA A 467 3.84 -8.11 15.75
CA ALA A 467 3.62 -8.19 14.31
C ALA A 467 4.25 -6.99 13.55
N MET A 468 4.13 -5.79 14.09
CA MET A 468 4.78 -4.58 13.59
C MET A 468 6.31 -4.70 13.65
N GLU A 469 6.85 -5.09 14.80
CA GLU A 469 8.29 -5.23 15.01
C GLU A 469 8.91 -6.26 14.07
N ASN A 470 8.28 -7.41 13.88
CA ASN A 470 8.71 -8.42 12.91
C ASN A 470 8.73 -7.88 11.46
N THR A 471 7.79 -7.01 11.12
CA THR A 471 7.73 -6.39 9.80
C THR A 471 8.82 -5.35 9.58
N ILE A 472 9.02 -4.45 10.55
CA ILE A 472 9.90 -3.29 10.44
C ILE A 472 11.37 -3.65 10.70
N ASN A 473 11.65 -4.62 11.56
CA ASN A 473 13.00 -5.12 11.83
C ASN A 473 13.47 -6.20 10.84
N SER A 474 12.84 -6.29 9.66
CA SER A 474 13.35 -7.13 8.59
C SER A 474 14.68 -6.58 8.04
N GLU A 475 15.57 -7.46 7.56
CA GLU A 475 16.88 -7.13 6.95
C GLU A 475 16.80 -6.00 5.92
N ARG A 476 15.65 -5.85 5.28
CA ARG A 476 15.41 -4.82 4.25
C ARG A 476 15.58 -3.40 4.77
N TYR A 477 15.27 -3.15 6.04
CA TYR A 477 15.33 -1.82 6.67
C TYR A 477 16.53 -1.65 7.62
N ASP A 478 17.48 -2.59 7.64
CA ASP A 478 18.67 -2.50 8.49
C ASP A 478 19.65 -1.41 8.04
N CYS A 479 19.56 -1.02 6.76
CA CYS A 479 20.36 0.10 6.24
C CYS A 479 19.86 1.48 6.71
N VAL A 480 18.66 1.58 7.29
CA VAL A 480 18.15 2.83 7.87
C VAL A 480 18.77 3.05 9.22
N THR A 481 19.38 4.23 9.41
CA THR A 481 20.08 4.60 10.65
C THR A 481 19.64 5.97 11.14
N VAL A 482 19.84 6.27 12.42
CA VAL A 482 19.69 7.60 13.02
C VAL A 482 20.92 7.90 13.87
N GLU A 483 21.40 9.14 13.83
CA GLU A 483 22.48 9.63 14.69
C GLU A 483 21.94 10.10 16.05
#